data_07f479998b7fac6fb93488f6c24e9b11
#
_entry.id   07f479998b7fac6fb93488f6c24e9b11
#
_cell.length_a   1.000
_cell.length_b   1.000
_cell.length_c   1.000
_cell.angle_alpha   90.00
_cell.angle_beta   90.00
_cell.angle_gamma   90.00
#
_symmetry.space_group_name_H-M   'P 1'
#
loop_
_entity.id
_entity.type
_entity.pdbx_description
1 polymer ?
#
loop_
_entity_poly.entity_id
_entity_poly.type
_entity_poly.pdbx_seq_one_letter_code
_entity_poly.pdbx_strand_id
1 'polypeptide(L)'
;MTYRHFKHEALLYALAFLIALSLRLIQLGAMPLTDAEAAPALQALRISQNADTALDPHPFYILSTSLLFLMYGGGTNFLARLMPALIGSLFVFAPLLFDNRIKPRPSLILAFFIALDPGLVAISRQAASPIFAIVFLTLAVGLFNKNKINLAAAASAFALLSGPSIWFGLLGVAIVWAIFQLFNRTASGGRPLKFNLSSSFLILFIVIFLT
;
A
#
# COMPACT_ATOMS: atom_id res chain seq x y z
N MET A 1 -21.59 9.62 -27.57
CA MET A 1 -22.22 9.21 -26.27
C MET A 1 -21.22 8.86 -25.15
N THR A 2 -19.95 8.69 -25.41
CA THR A 2 -18.90 8.26 -24.46
C THR A 2 -18.48 9.31 -23.42
N TYR A 3 -18.50 10.60 -23.78
CA TYR A 3 -17.94 11.67 -22.91
C TYR A 3 -18.78 11.97 -21.64
N ARG A 4 -20.09 11.76 -21.68
CA ARG A 4 -20.98 11.95 -20.52
C ARG A 4 -20.80 10.86 -19.46
N HIS A 5 -20.56 9.62 -19.88
CA HIS A 5 -20.36 8.50 -18.95
C HIS A 5 -19.08 8.63 -18.12
N PHE A 6 -17.98 9.13 -18.71
CA PHE A 6 -16.72 9.35 -18.01
C PHE A 6 -16.83 10.37 -16.87
N LYS A 7 -17.62 11.43 -17.04
CA LYS A 7 -17.82 12.46 -15.99
C LYS A 7 -18.55 11.88 -14.78
N HIS A 8 -19.55 11.06 -14.97
CA HIS A 8 -20.31 10.46 -13.87
C HIS A 8 -19.49 9.42 -13.10
N GLU A 9 -18.69 8.61 -13.78
CA GLU A 9 -17.81 7.62 -13.13
C GLU A 9 -16.72 8.31 -12.29
N ALA A 10 -16.07 9.34 -12.82
CA ALA A 10 -15.08 10.12 -12.08
C ALA A 10 -15.68 10.79 -10.84
N LEU A 11 -16.89 11.31 -10.94
CA LEU A 11 -17.61 11.91 -9.80
C LEU A 11 -17.93 10.87 -8.72
N LEU A 12 -18.33 9.67 -9.11
CA LEU A 12 -18.60 8.58 -8.17
C LEU A 12 -17.33 8.08 -7.47
N TYR A 13 -16.19 8.00 -8.18
CA TYR A 13 -14.90 7.71 -7.55
C TYR A 13 -14.46 8.83 -6.60
N ALA A 14 -14.67 10.09 -6.97
CA ALA A 14 -14.41 11.22 -6.09
C ALA A 14 -15.29 11.17 -4.82
N LEU A 15 -16.56 10.81 -4.97
CA LEU A 15 -17.47 10.61 -3.83
C LEU A 15 -17.00 9.47 -2.93
N ALA A 16 -16.65 8.31 -3.50
CA ALA A 16 -16.13 7.18 -2.74
C ALA A 16 -14.82 7.55 -2.00
N PHE A 17 -13.94 8.31 -2.64
CA PHE A 17 -12.73 8.82 -2.01
C PHE A 17 -13.03 9.79 -0.86
N LEU A 18 -13.95 10.74 -1.04
CA LEU A 18 -14.35 11.67 0.02
C LEU A 18 -14.97 10.94 1.22
N ILE A 19 -15.81 9.93 0.98
CA ILE A 19 -16.36 9.07 2.04
C ILE A 19 -15.21 8.34 2.76
N ALA A 20 -14.31 7.72 2.00
CA ALA A 20 -13.16 7.00 2.56
C ALA A 20 -12.27 7.91 3.42
N LEU A 21 -11.98 9.12 2.94
CA LEU A 21 -11.17 10.11 3.63
C LEU A 21 -11.87 10.60 4.91
N SER A 22 -13.16 10.94 4.82
CA SER A 22 -13.94 11.40 5.96
C SER A 22 -13.96 10.37 7.08
N LEU A 23 -14.27 9.11 6.77
CA LEU A 23 -14.33 8.03 7.77
C LEU A 23 -12.97 7.80 8.46
N ARG A 24 -11.87 8.03 7.75
CA ARG A 24 -10.51 7.84 8.29
C ARG A 24 -10.00 9.04 9.07
N LEU A 25 -10.42 10.26 8.72
CA LEU A 25 -9.96 11.47 9.39
C LEU A 25 -10.82 11.88 10.60
N ILE A 26 -12.10 11.49 10.65
CA ILE A 26 -12.99 11.83 11.78
C ILE A 26 -12.37 11.31 13.08
N GLN A 27 -12.09 12.24 14.01
CA GLN A 27 -11.53 11.95 15.34
C GLN A 27 -10.22 11.13 15.31
N LEU A 28 -9.38 11.28 14.28
CA LEU A 28 -8.17 10.49 14.09
C LEU A 28 -7.18 10.65 15.26
N GLY A 29 -7.10 11.84 15.86
CA GLY A 29 -6.21 12.15 16.99
C GLY A 29 -6.87 12.07 18.37
N ALA A 30 -8.15 11.67 18.47
CA ALA A 30 -8.90 11.73 19.71
C ALA A 30 -8.41 10.72 20.77
N MET A 31 -7.93 9.55 20.34
CA MET A 31 -7.40 8.53 21.25
C MET A 31 -5.87 8.62 21.32
N PRO A 32 -5.27 8.38 22.51
CA PRO A 32 -3.82 8.27 22.65
C PRO A 32 -3.29 7.13 21.74
N LEU A 33 -2.01 7.20 21.43
CA LEU A 33 -1.32 6.12 20.71
C LEU A 33 -1.21 4.91 21.64
N THR A 34 -1.42 3.73 21.09
CA THR A 34 -1.10 2.47 21.78
C THR A 34 0.42 2.30 21.85
N ASP A 35 0.93 1.42 22.72
CA ASP A 35 2.38 1.17 22.84
C ASP A 35 3.00 0.74 21.51
N ALA A 36 2.30 -0.08 20.73
CA ALA A 36 2.74 -0.52 19.40
C ALA A 36 2.80 0.63 18.37
N GLU A 37 1.94 1.64 18.50
CA GLU A 37 1.94 2.83 17.65
C GLU A 37 2.95 3.88 18.12
N ALA A 38 3.14 3.97 19.43
CA ALA A 38 3.98 4.99 20.04
C ALA A 38 5.47 4.80 19.71
N ALA A 39 5.95 3.56 19.71
CA ALA A 39 7.35 3.25 19.43
C ALA A 39 7.81 3.78 18.05
N PRO A 40 7.19 3.42 16.91
CA PRO A 40 7.58 3.95 15.61
C PRO A 40 7.27 5.45 15.45
N ALA A 41 6.22 5.97 16.08
CA ALA A 41 5.91 7.40 16.05
C ALA A 41 6.96 8.23 16.80
N LEU A 42 7.46 7.73 17.95
CA LEU A 42 8.52 8.38 18.71
C LEU A 42 9.85 8.39 17.92
N GLN A 43 10.16 7.31 17.21
CA GLN A 43 11.32 7.29 16.32
C GLN A 43 11.20 8.33 15.20
N ALA A 44 10.04 8.43 14.55
CA ALA A 44 9.78 9.46 13.56
C ALA A 44 9.99 10.87 14.13
N LEU A 45 9.56 11.10 15.38
CA LEU A 45 9.76 12.38 16.07
C LEU A 45 11.24 12.65 16.34
N ARG A 46 11.99 11.67 16.83
CA ARG A 46 13.43 11.80 17.10
C ARG A 46 14.21 12.12 15.80
N ILE A 47 13.91 11.43 14.70
CA ILE A 47 14.51 11.71 13.39
C ILE A 47 14.19 13.14 12.94
N SER A 48 12.97 13.62 13.13
CA SER A 48 12.61 15.00 12.78
C SER A 48 13.38 16.05 13.63
N GLN A 49 13.90 15.65 14.78
CA GLN A 49 14.71 16.47 15.69
C GLN A 49 16.23 16.25 15.51
N ASN A 50 16.67 15.55 14.45
CA ASN A 50 18.05 15.18 14.18
C ASN A 50 18.71 14.35 15.30
N ALA A 51 17.93 13.57 16.05
CA ALA A 51 18.48 12.65 17.04
C ALA A 51 18.78 11.30 16.38
N ASP A 52 19.98 10.74 16.70
CA ASP A 52 20.37 9.43 16.22
C ASP A 52 19.46 8.35 16.80
N THR A 53 18.80 7.60 15.92
CA THR A 53 17.96 6.45 16.29
C THR A 53 18.18 5.31 15.31
N ALA A 54 18.22 4.08 15.82
CA ALA A 54 18.12 2.91 14.97
C ALA A 54 16.74 2.86 14.31
N LEU A 55 16.66 2.55 13.01
CA LEU A 55 15.39 2.41 12.31
C LEU A 55 14.70 1.12 12.76
N ASP A 56 13.45 1.26 13.21
CA ASP A 56 12.53 0.16 13.48
C ASP A 56 12.10 -0.53 12.17
N PRO A 57 11.50 -1.74 12.23
CA PRO A 57 11.08 -2.50 11.04
C PRO A 57 10.04 -1.84 10.13
N HIS A 58 9.66 -0.57 10.34
CA HIS A 58 8.70 0.19 9.50
C HIS A 58 9.31 1.43 8.83
N PRO A 59 10.38 1.31 8.02
CA PRO A 59 11.14 2.46 7.53
C PRO A 59 10.29 3.43 6.70
N PHE A 60 9.37 2.96 5.87
CA PHE A 60 8.49 3.84 5.08
C PHE A 60 7.62 4.72 5.97
N TYR A 61 6.99 4.14 7.01
CA TYR A 61 6.16 4.88 7.96
C TYR A 61 6.99 5.94 8.69
N ILE A 62 8.13 5.53 9.24
CA ILE A 62 8.99 6.39 10.05
C ILE A 62 9.48 7.59 9.24
N LEU A 63 10.01 7.37 8.02
CA LEU A 63 10.52 8.45 7.18
C LEU A 63 9.41 9.38 6.69
N SER A 64 8.27 8.84 6.27
CA SER A 64 7.15 9.67 5.82
C SER A 64 6.53 10.50 6.94
N THR A 65 6.45 9.92 8.15
CA THR A 65 5.90 10.61 9.32
C THR A 65 6.90 11.60 9.91
N SER A 66 8.22 11.31 9.89
CA SER A 66 9.25 12.26 10.32
C SER A 66 9.25 13.53 9.47
N LEU A 67 9.02 13.39 8.16
CA LEU A 67 8.86 14.54 7.26
C LEU A 67 7.65 15.40 7.65
N LEU A 68 6.51 14.77 8.01
CA LEU A 68 5.34 15.51 8.50
C LEU A 68 5.64 16.24 9.81
N PHE A 69 6.29 15.58 10.77
CA PHE A 69 6.65 16.20 12.05
C PHE A 69 7.63 17.36 11.86
N LEU A 70 8.56 17.24 10.91
CA LEU A 70 9.47 18.32 10.53
C LEU A 70 8.70 19.54 9.97
N MET A 71 7.73 19.29 9.07
CA MET A 71 6.96 20.36 8.43
C MET A 71 6.04 21.10 9.43
N TYR A 72 5.50 20.39 10.41
CA TYR A 72 4.58 20.95 11.41
C TYR A 72 5.29 21.41 12.70
N GLY A 73 6.59 21.15 12.84
CA GLY A 73 7.36 21.53 14.01
C GLY A 73 7.08 20.73 15.28
N GLY A 74 6.46 19.57 15.19
CA GLY A 74 6.19 18.71 16.35
C GLY A 74 5.31 17.50 16.05
N GLY A 75 5.31 16.51 16.96
CA GLY A 75 4.52 15.29 16.84
C GLY A 75 3.17 15.42 17.58
N THR A 76 2.09 15.02 16.90
CA THR A 76 0.76 14.87 17.50
C THR A 76 0.18 13.50 17.15
N ASN A 77 -0.77 13.00 17.96
CA ASN A 77 -1.48 11.75 17.68
C ASN A 77 -2.16 11.75 16.29
N PHE A 78 -2.66 12.92 15.89
CA PHE A 78 -3.28 13.11 14.58
C PHE A 78 -2.24 12.93 13.45
N LEU A 79 -1.10 13.61 13.54
CA LEU A 79 -0.05 13.55 12.51
C LEU A 79 0.58 12.16 12.40
N ALA A 80 0.74 11.45 13.52
CA ALA A 80 1.25 10.08 13.53
C ALA A 80 0.37 9.11 12.74
N ARG A 81 -0.95 9.32 12.72
CA ARG A 81 -1.93 8.48 12.01
C ARG A 81 -2.32 9.03 10.65
N LEU A 82 -1.88 10.23 10.29
CA LEU A 82 -2.30 10.91 9.06
C LEU A 82 -1.84 10.17 7.80
N MET A 83 -0.56 9.74 7.74
CA MET A 83 -0.04 9.04 6.55
C MET A 83 -0.78 7.72 6.27
N PRO A 84 -0.98 6.82 7.24
CA PRO A 84 -1.78 5.61 7.00
C PRO A 84 -3.22 5.93 6.55
N ALA A 85 -3.85 6.95 7.14
CA ALA A 85 -5.21 7.36 6.76
C ALA A 85 -5.29 7.88 5.32
N LEU A 86 -4.33 8.69 4.88
CA LEU A 86 -4.26 9.19 3.51
C LEU A 86 -4.02 8.07 2.50
N ILE A 87 -3.02 7.24 2.74
CA ILE A 87 -2.69 6.11 1.84
C ILE A 87 -3.85 5.11 1.78
N GLY A 88 -4.47 4.79 2.93
CA GLY A 88 -5.65 3.94 3.00
C GLY A 88 -6.86 4.54 2.25
N SER A 89 -7.02 5.86 2.25
CA SER A 89 -8.09 6.53 1.49
C SER A 89 -7.83 6.45 -0.02
N LEU A 90 -6.58 6.61 -0.46
CA LEU A 90 -6.19 6.47 -1.87
C LEU A 90 -6.40 5.04 -2.40
N PHE A 91 -6.49 4.04 -1.53
CA PHE A 91 -6.75 2.65 -1.90
C PHE A 91 -8.06 2.45 -2.68
N VAL A 92 -9.02 3.36 -2.51
CA VAL A 92 -10.29 3.38 -3.28
C VAL A 92 -10.05 3.42 -4.80
N PHE A 93 -8.92 3.93 -5.27
CA PHE A 93 -8.58 3.96 -6.69
C PHE A 93 -7.90 2.68 -7.21
N ALA A 94 -7.54 1.75 -6.33
CA ALA A 94 -6.89 0.50 -6.74
C ALA A 94 -7.72 -0.33 -7.75
N PRO A 95 -9.06 -0.45 -7.63
CA PRO A 95 -9.87 -1.18 -8.60
C PRO A 95 -9.75 -0.70 -10.05
N LEU A 96 -9.44 0.60 -10.29
CA LEU A 96 -9.19 1.15 -11.63
C LEU A 96 -8.02 0.46 -12.35
N LEU A 97 -7.06 -0.05 -11.60
CA LEU A 97 -5.91 -0.77 -12.17
C LEU A 97 -6.31 -2.16 -12.71
N PHE A 98 -7.41 -2.72 -12.23
CA PHE A 98 -7.90 -4.05 -12.57
C PHE A 98 -9.12 -4.03 -13.50
N ASP A 99 -9.58 -2.87 -13.95
CA ASP A 99 -10.80 -2.67 -14.74
C ASP A 99 -10.85 -3.53 -16.01
N ASN A 100 -9.70 -3.81 -16.64
CA ASN A 100 -9.61 -4.68 -17.80
C ASN A 100 -9.91 -6.16 -17.51
N ARG A 101 -9.80 -6.60 -16.25
CA ARG A 101 -10.01 -7.99 -15.81
C ARG A 101 -11.40 -8.21 -15.24
N ILE A 102 -12.06 -7.14 -14.80
CA ILE A 102 -13.33 -7.18 -14.08
C ILE A 102 -14.39 -6.53 -14.97
N LYS A 103 -15.17 -7.30 -15.72
CA LYS A 103 -16.27 -6.80 -16.57
C LYS A 103 -17.58 -7.48 -16.20
N PRO A 104 -18.75 -6.76 -16.23
CA PRO A 104 -18.99 -5.35 -16.55
C PRO A 104 -19.07 -4.48 -15.28
N ARG A 105 -18.10 -3.57 -15.10
CA ARG A 105 -18.06 -2.45 -14.13
C ARG A 105 -18.20 -2.72 -12.61
N PRO A 106 -17.77 -3.83 -12.02
CA PRO A 106 -17.75 -3.98 -10.57
C PRO A 106 -16.61 -3.19 -9.91
N SER A 107 -15.68 -2.58 -10.68
CA SER A 107 -14.58 -1.77 -10.14
C SER A 107 -15.09 -0.59 -9.29
N LEU A 108 -16.17 0.08 -9.68
CA LEU A 108 -16.78 1.15 -8.90
C LEU A 108 -17.45 0.61 -7.62
N ILE A 109 -18.17 -0.50 -7.71
CA ILE A 109 -18.78 -1.15 -6.54
C ILE A 109 -17.68 -1.55 -5.54
N LEU A 110 -16.60 -2.13 -6.04
CA LEU A 110 -15.45 -2.50 -5.22
C LEU A 110 -14.79 -1.28 -4.55
N ALA A 111 -14.74 -0.13 -5.24
CA ALA A 111 -14.25 1.12 -4.67
C ALA A 111 -15.07 1.56 -3.45
N PHE A 112 -16.41 1.49 -3.53
CA PHE A 112 -17.28 1.77 -2.39
C PHE A 112 -17.14 0.74 -1.26
N PHE A 113 -16.97 -0.54 -1.57
CA PHE A 113 -16.67 -1.55 -0.56
C PHE A 113 -15.36 -1.24 0.17
N ILE A 114 -14.29 -0.90 -0.54
CA ILE A 114 -13.00 -0.48 0.06
C ILE A 114 -13.15 0.79 0.91
N ALA A 115 -14.00 1.72 0.48
CA ALA A 115 -14.25 2.96 1.21
C ALA A 115 -14.95 2.71 2.56
N LEU A 116 -15.90 1.77 2.58
CA LEU A 116 -16.79 1.51 3.72
C LEU A 116 -16.36 0.32 4.58
N ASP A 117 -15.40 -0.51 4.13
CA ASP A 117 -14.95 -1.69 4.87
C ASP A 117 -14.41 -1.30 6.25
N PRO A 118 -15.03 -1.77 7.35
CA PRO A 118 -14.64 -1.38 8.70
C PRO A 118 -13.25 -1.88 9.07
N GLY A 119 -12.81 -3.02 8.54
CA GLY A 119 -11.46 -3.55 8.76
C GLY A 119 -10.40 -2.66 8.12
N LEU A 120 -10.59 -2.28 6.85
CA LEU A 120 -9.68 -1.36 6.16
C LEU A 120 -9.69 0.04 6.77
N VAL A 121 -10.83 0.53 7.23
CA VAL A 121 -10.92 1.79 7.97
C VAL A 121 -10.14 1.69 9.28
N ALA A 122 -10.34 0.63 10.08
CA ALA A 122 -9.67 0.45 11.36
C ALA A 122 -8.14 0.39 11.21
N ILE A 123 -7.62 -0.46 10.32
CA ILE A 123 -6.16 -0.58 10.12
C ILE A 123 -5.55 0.70 9.52
N SER A 124 -6.25 1.44 8.69
CA SER A 124 -5.74 2.70 8.11
C SER A 124 -5.73 3.87 9.11
N ARG A 125 -6.34 3.72 10.29
CA ARG A 125 -6.32 4.71 11.37
C ARG A 125 -5.26 4.43 12.43
N GLN A 126 -4.43 3.41 12.25
CA GLN A 126 -3.34 3.05 13.16
C GLN A 126 -2.00 3.52 12.60
N ALA A 127 -1.12 4.01 13.50
CA ALA A 127 0.25 4.33 13.14
C ALA A 127 1.05 3.04 12.83
N ALA A 128 2.02 3.11 11.91
CA ALA A 128 2.82 1.97 11.45
C ALA A 128 2.01 0.75 10.99
N SER A 129 0.85 1.00 10.43
CA SER A 129 -0.16 0.01 10.05
C SER A 129 0.26 -0.81 8.82
N PRO A 130 -0.19 -2.07 8.69
CA PRO A 130 -0.01 -2.88 7.50
C PRO A 130 -0.72 -2.35 6.25
N ILE A 131 -1.51 -1.27 6.37
CA ILE A 131 -2.22 -0.67 5.22
C ILE A 131 -1.26 -0.26 4.10
N PHE A 132 -0.04 0.20 4.42
CA PHE A 132 0.97 0.54 3.43
C PHE A 132 1.34 -0.66 2.57
N ALA A 133 1.60 -1.81 3.20
CA ALA A 133 1.92 -3.05 2.52
C ALA A 133 0.79 -3.50 1.58
N ILE A 134 -0.46 -3.46 2.07
CA ILE A 134 -1.65 -3.85 1.30
C ILE A 134 -1.82 -2.94 0.08
N VAL A 135 -1.74 -1.63 0.27
CA VAL A 135 -1.92 -0.65 -0.82
C VAL A 135 -0.82 -0.76 -1.85
N PHE A 136 0.45 -0.73 -1.42
CA PHE A 136 1.58 -0.77 -2.35
C PHE A 136 1.68 -2.10 -3.08
N LEU A 137 1.40 -3.23 -2.43
CA LEU A 137 1.37 -4.53 -3.10
C LEU A 137 0.25 -4.58 -4.15
N THR A 138 -0.94 -4.10 -3.82
CA THR A 138 -2.07 -4.06 -4.76
C THR A 138 -1.75 -3.14 -5.96
N LEU A 139 -1.12 -1.98 -5.70
CA LEU A 139 -0.66 -1.07 -6.75
C LEU A 139 0.41 -1.73 -7.63
N ALA A 140 1.37 -2.45 -7.04
CA ALA A 140 2.43 -3.15 -7.79
C ALA A 140 1.82 -4.17 -8.75
N VAL A 141 0.90 -5.01 -8.28
CA VAL A 141 0.21 -6.01 -9.11
C VAL A 141 -0.65 -5.33 -10.19
N GLY A 142 -1.39 -4.29 -9.85
CA GLY A 142 -2.23 -3.55 -10.79
C GLY A 142 -1.42 -2.86 -11.90
N LEU A 143 -0.31 -2.22 -11.54
CA LEU A 143 0.61 -1.57 -12.48
C LEU A 143 1.33 -2.58 -13.36
N PHE A 144 1.72 -3.71 -12.80
CA PHE A 144 2.29 -4.83 -13.57
C PHE A 144 1.31 -5.35 -14.63
N ASN A 145 0.04 -5.54 -14.28
CA ASN A 145 -1.02 -5.92 -15.22
C ASN A 145 -1.24 -4.90 -16.36
N LYS A 146 -0.94 -3.62 -16.09
CA LYS A 146 -0.99 -2.54 -17.09
C LYS A 146 0.33 -2.33 -17.85
N ASN A 147 1.29 -3.26 -17.75
CA ASN A 147 2.63 -3.20 -18.35
C ASN A 147 3.45 -1.96 -17.98
N LYS A 148 3.15 -1.34 -16.81
CA LYS A 148 3.94 -0.23 -16.26
C LYS A 148 5.00 -0.75 -15.30
N ILE A 149 5.99 -1.46 -15.86
CA ILE A 149 6.99 -2.24 -15.11
C ILE A 149 7.78 -1.38 -14.12
N ASN A 150 8.22 -0.19 -14.52
CA ASN A 150 9.01 0.70 -13.67
C ASN A 150 8.24 1.16 -12.43
N LEU A 151 6.96 1.57 -12.61
CA LEU A 151 6.11 1.97 -11.51
C LEU A 151 5.72 0.78 -10.62
N ALA A 152 5.54 -0.40 -11.21
CA ALA A 152 5.28 -1.62 -10.45
C ALA A 152 6.48 -1.99 -9.57
N ALA A 153 7.72 -1.85 -10.08
CA ALA A 153 8.94 -2.07 -9.29
C ALA A 153 9.05 -1.10 -8.12
N ALA A 154 8.80 0.19 -8.36
CA ALA A 154 8.79 1.21 -7.31
C ALA A 154 7.74 0.89 -6.23
N ALA A 155 6.51 0.56 -6.63
CA ALA A 155 5.46 0.18 -5.68
C ALA A 155 5.82 -1.09 -4.88
N SER A 156 6.48 -2.07 -5.51
CA SER A 156 6.97 -3.27 -4.83
C SER A 156 8.06 -2.95 -3.79
N ALA A 157 8.98 -2.03 -4.10
CA ALA A 157 10.00 -1.58 -3.16
C ALA A 157 9.37 -0.89 -1.95
N PHE A 158 8.42 0.04 -2.16
CA PHE A 158 7.68 0.66 -1.06
C PHE A 158 6.87 -0.34 -0.24
N ALA A 159 6.31 -1.39 -0.86
CA ALA A 159 5.67 -2.47 -0.15
C ALA A 159 6.64 -3.17 0.80
N LEU A 160 7.86 -3.50 0.37
CA LEU A 160 8.88 -4.13 1.22
C LEU A 160 9.33 -3.22 2.37
N LEU A 161 9.43 -1.91 2.13
CA LEU A 161 9.77 -0.92 3.15
C LEU A 161 8.62 -0.64 4.14
N SER A 162 7.42 -1.17 3.88
CA SER A 162 6.24 -0.95 4.74
C SER A 162 6.29 -1.70 6.07
N GLY A 163 7.18 -2.71 6.18
CA GLY A 163 7.40 -3.41 7.44
C GLY A 163 7.29 -4.94 7.35
N PRO A 164 7.48 -5.64 8.48
CA PRO A 164 7.62 -7.09 8.51
C PRO A 164 6.33 -7.85 8.13
N SER A 165 5.17 -7.22 8.21
CA SER A 165 3.90 -7.85 7.84
C SER A 165 3.87 -8.35 6.39
N ILE A 166 4.56 -7.68 5.48
CA ILE A 166 4.62 -8.10 4.07
C ILE A 166 5.63 -9.25 3.85
N TRP A 167 6.70 -9.31 4.64
CA TRP A 167 7.75 -10.31 4.44
C TRP A 167 7.23 -11.74 4.65
N PHE A 168 6.44 -11.94 5.70
CA PHE A 168 5.77 -13.23 5.93
C PHE A 168 4.74 -13.55 4.84
N GLY A 169 4.00 -12.55 4.36
CA GLY A 169 3.06 -12.71 3.25
C GLY A 169 3.76 -13.09 1.94
N LEU A 170 4.86 -12.42 1.60
CA LEU A 170 5.66 -12.72 0.41
C LEU A 170 6.31 -14.11 0.51
N LEU A 171 6.81 -14.49 1.68
CA LEU A 171 7.36 -15.81 1.92
C LEU A 171 6.29 -16.89 1.71
N GLY A 172 5.07 -16.67 2.22
CA GLY A 172 3.93 -17.57 2.00
C GLY A 172 3.60 -17.72 0.51
N VAL A 173 3.54 -16.61 -0.24
CA VAL A 173 3.30 -16.63 -1.69
C VAL A 173 4.43 -17.36 -2.42
N ALA A 174 5.68 -17.13 -2.03
CA ALA A 174 6.83 -17.81 -2.64
C ALA A 174 6.79 -19.33 -2.40
N ILE A 175 6.41 -19.77 -1.19
CA ILE A 175 6.25 -21.20 -0.87
C ILE A 175 5.14 -21.83 -1.72
N VAL A 176 3.96 -21.18 -1.77
CA VAL A 176 2.81 -21.67 -2.57
C VAL A 176 3.19 -21.74 -4.04
N TRP A 177 3.89 -20.74 -4.56
CA TRP A 177 4.37 -20.73 -5.94
C TRP A 177 5.39 -21.85 -6.20
N ALA A 178 6.33 -22.09 -5.28
CA ALA A 178 7.31 -23.18 -5.40
C ALA A 178 6.61 -24.56 -5.40
N ILE A 179 5.65 -24.76 -4.51
CA ILE A 179 4.85 -25.97 -4.45
C ILE A 179 4.08 -26.17 -5.77
N PHE A 180 3.42 -25.13 -6.26
CA PHE A 180 2.70 -25.17 -7.53
C PHE A 180 3.61 -25.53 -8.71
N GLN A 181 4.83 -24.98 -8.77
CA GLN A 181 5.82 -25.33 -9.79
C GLN A 181 6.28 -26.79 -9.69
N LEU A 182 6.46 -27.32 -8.48
CA LEU A 182 6.81 -28.72 -8.27
C LEU A 182 5.70 -29.65 -8.79
N PHE A 183 4.44 -29.38 -8.47
CA PHE A 183 3.29 -30.16 -8.95
C PHE A 183 3.11 -30.07 -10.46
N ASN A 184 3.28 -28.89 -11.07
CA ASN A 184 3.19 -28.72 -12.52
C ASN A 184 4.35 -29.39 -13.28
N ARG A 185 5.54 -29.48 -12.70
CA ARG A 185 6.67 -30.21 -13.30
C ARG A 185 6.37 -31.72 -13.39
N THR A 186 5.73 -32.26 -12.37
CA THR A 186 5.32 -33.68 -12.36
C THR A 186 4.17 -33.96 -13.33
N ALA A 187 3.25 -33.01 -13.53
CA ALA A 187 2.08 -33.18 -14.41
C ALA A 187 2.32 -32.88 -15.89
N SER A 188 3.29 -32.02 -16.24
CA SER A 188 3.44 -31.44 -17.60
C SER A 188 4.75 -31.80 -18.32
N GLY A 189 5.45 -32.88 -17.92
CA GLY A 189 6.64 -33.34 -18.67
C GLY A 189 7.73 -32.27 -18.88
N GLY A 190 7.94 -31.39 -17.93
CA GLY A 190 9.20 -30.63 -17.84
C GLY A 190 9.28 -29.25 -18.50
N ARG A 191 8.18 -28.63 -18.95
CA ARG A 191 8.26 -27.24 -19.46
C ARG A 191 8.03 -26.23 -18.32
N PRO A 192 9.07 -25.50 -17.85
CA PRO A 192 8.89 -24.45 -16.86
C PRO A 192 8.10 -23.29 -17.46
N LEU A 193 7.09 -22.77 -16.72
CA LEU A 193 6.50 -21.49 -17.05
C LEU A 193 7.62 -20.43 -17.02
N LYS A 194 7.96 -19.86 -18.18
CA LYS A 194 8.93 -18.78 -18.29
C LYS A 194 8.31 -17.53 -17.68
N PHE A 195 8.59 -17.29 -16.41
CA PHE A 195 8.34 -15.99 -15.81
C PHE A 195 9.46 -15.06 -16.29
N ASN A 196 9.18 -14.33 -17.37
CA ASN A 196 10.12 -13.36 -17.93
C ASN A 196 10.02 -12.07 -17.08
N LEU A 197 10.67 -12.09 -15.90
CA LEU A 197 10.90 -10.83 -15.20
C LEU A 197 11.88 -10.03 -16.08
N SER A 198 11.43 -8.90 -16.58
CA SER A 198 12.30 -7.97 -17.30
C SER A 198 13.49 -7.63 -16.40
N SER A 199 14.71 -7.72 -16.93
CA SER A 199 15.93 -7.31 -16.20
C SER A 199 15.82 -5.88 -15.67
N SER A 200 15.12 -5.00 -16.38
CA SER A 200 14.83 -3.63 -15.98
C SER A 200 13.97 -3.56 -14.71
N PHE A 201 13.01 -4.48 -14.54
CA PHE A 201 12.20 -4.57 -13.33
C PHE A 201 13.06 -4.93 -12.11
N LEU A 202 13.91 -5.95 -12.23
CA LEU A 202 14.80 -6.37 -11.15
C LEU A 202 15.81 -5.27 -10.78
N ILE A 203 16.43 -4.63 -11.76
CA ILE A 203 17.40 -3.56 -11.52
C ILE A 203 16.74 -2.38 -10.82
N LEU A 204 15.59 -1.91 -11.32
CA LEU A 204 14.89 -0.78 -10.72
C LEU A 204 14.40 -1.10 -9.30
N PHE A 205 13.88 -2.31 -9.08
CA PHE A 205 13.47 -2.78 -7.77
C PHE A 205 14.62 -2.80 -6.77
N ILE A 206 15.78 -3.36 -7.16
CA ILE A 206 17.00 -3.41 -6.32
C ILE A 206 17.50 -2.00 -6.03
N VAL A 207 17.57 -1.12 -7.02
CA VAL A 207 18.03 0.26 -6.84
C VAL A 207 17.14 1.01 -5.85
N ILE A 208 15.80 0.94 -5.99
CA ILE A 208 14.88 1.63 -5.10
C ILE A 208 14.89 1.02 -3.68
N PHE A 209 15.18 -0.27 -3.56
CA PHE A 209 15.23 -0.94 -2.26
C PHE A 209 16.53 -0.68 -1.49
N LEU A 210 17.66 -0.48 -2.21
CA LEU A 210 18.98 -0.24 -1.61
C LEU A 210 19.29 1.24 -1.36
N THR A 211 18.52 2.18 -1.95
CA THR A 211 18.62 3.63 -1.69
C THR A 211 17.68 4.07 -0.60
#